data_ca7c49a26105261f51fca2c372d0455f
#
_entry.id   ca7c49a26105261f51fca2c372d0455f
#
_cell.length_a   1.000
_cell.length_b   1.000
_cell.length_c   1.000
_cell.angle_alpha   90.00
_cell.angle_beta   90.00
_cell.angle_gamma   90.00
#
_symmetry.space_group_name_H-M   'P 1'
#
loop_
_entity.id
_entity.type
_entity.pdbx_description
1 polymer ?
#
loop_
_entity_poly.entity_id
_entity_poly.type
_entity_poly.pdbx_seq_one_letter_code
_entity_poly.pdbx_strand_id
1 'polypeptide(L)'
;TLDALVAAAGGDKDAGKKGCMALRTDGTSVDIDGDYTETLARVDANKNGIGVFGLSFYQNNTDKLRVGTMGGIVPSVESIASGEYPVSRPLYFYVKNAHLDVIPGLQEYVEFFVSDEMAGPDGPLAAYGLVSDPELAATQAAVKARTPMAPLN
;
A
#
# COMPACT_ATOMS: atom_id res chain seq x y z
N THR A 1 0.62 11.81 -9.47
CA THR A 1 -0.09 11.93 -8.17
C THR A 1 -1.29 12.85 -8.29
N LEU A 2 -2.25 12.77 -7.36
CA LEU A 2 -3.40 13.67 -7.34
C LEU A 2 -2.97 15.14 -7.32
N ASP A 3 -1.95 15.48 -6.55
CA ASP A 3 -1.44 16.85 -6.47
C ASP A 3 -0.92 17.38 -7.80
N ALA A 4 -0.23 16.55 -8.59
CA ALA A 4 0.22 16.93 -9.92
C ALA A 4 -0.98 17.17 -10.86
N LEU A 5 -2.03 16.37 -10.77
CA LEU A 5 -3.26 16.56 -11.56
C LEU A 5 -4.05 17.78 -11.10
N VAL A 6 -4.11 18.03 -9.80
CA VAL A 6 -4.72 19.25 -9.22
C VAL A 6 -3.95 20.49 -9.69
N ALA A 7 -2.62 20.47 -9.68
CA ALA A 7 -1.80 21.57 -10.18
C ALA A 7 -2.02 21.78 -11.68
N ALA A 8 -2.06 20.71 -12.48
CA ALA A 8 -2.36 20.78 -13.91
C ALA A 8 -3.78 21.30 -14.20
N ALA A 9 -4.73 21.09 -13.29
CA ALA A 9 -6.10 21.63 -13.35
C ALA A 9 -6.23 23.05 -12.76
N GLY A 10 -5.12 23.79 -12.61
CA GLY A 10 -5.11 25.15 -12.08
C GLY A 10 -5.47 25.27 -10.60
N GLY A 11 -5.27 24.20 -9.82
CA GLY A 11 -5.59 24.13 -8.40
C GLY A 11 -7.01 23.62 -8.08
N ASP A 12 -7.80 23.31 -9.10
CA ASP A 12 -9.13 22.72 -8.92
C ASP A 12 -9.04 21.26 -8.50
N LYS A 13 -9.39 20.97 -7.24
CA LYS A 13 -9.33 19.64 -6.64
C LYS A 13 -10.31 18.66 -7.29
N ASP A 14 -11.49 19.10 -7.69
CA ASP A 14 -12.51 18.23 -8.28
C ASP A 14 -12.13 17.87 -9.73
N ALA A 15 -11.61 18.82 -10.49
CA ALA A 15 -11.04 18.54 -11.81
C ALA A 15 -9.82 17.62 -11.74
N GLY A 16 -8.94 17.81 -10.74
CA GLY A 16 -7.81 16.92 -10.48
C GLY A 16 -8.24 15.50 -10.17
N LYS A 17 -9.23 15.32 -9.27
CA LYS A 17 -9.82 14.00 -8.95
C LYS A 17 -10.45 13.34 -10.17
N LYS A 18 -11.23 14.09 -10.96
CA LYS A 18 -11.84 13.59 -12.20
C LYS A 18 -10.77 13.12 -13.20
N GLY A 19 -9.68 13.89 -13.36
CA GLY A 19 -8.53 13.49 -14.17
C GLY A 19 -7.87 12.20 -13.67
N CYS A 20 -7.75 12.04 -12.35
CA CYS A 20 -7.20 10.83 -11.73
C CYS A 20 -8.03 9.57 -12.01
N MET A 21 -9.35 9.72 -12.12
CA MET A 21 -10.30 8.62 -12.41
C MET A 21 -10.47 8.36 -13.91
N ALA A 22 -9.95 9.24 -14.76
CA ALA A 22 -10.09 9.10 -16.22
C ALA A 22 -9.00 8.15 -16.75
N LEU A 23 -9.33 6.87 -16.80
CA LEU A 23 -8.47 5.87 -17.41
C LEU A 23 -8.54 5.94 -18.95
N ARG A 24 -7.46 5.54 -19.60
CA ARG A 24 -7.42 5.42 -21.07
C ARG A 24 -8.40 4.33 -21.52
N THR A 25 -9.15 4.62 -22.60
CA THR A 25 -10.15 3.70 -23.16
C THR A 25 -9.76 3.19 -24.54
N ASP A 26 -8.53 3.44 -24.98
CA ASP A 26 -7.99 3.04 -26.29
C ASP A 26 -7.44 1.60 -26.32
N GLY A 27 -7.67 0.83 -25.26
CA GLY A 27 -7.22 -0.55 -25.15
C GLY A 27 -5.74 -0.71 -24.75
N THR A 28 -5.01 0.41 -24.53
CA THR A 28 -3.62 0.34 -24.06
C THR A 28 -3.51 0.24 -22.54
N SER A 29 -4.57 0.61 -21.82
CA SER A 29 -4.70 0.40 -20.37
C SER A 29 -5.66 -0.78 -20.13
N VAL A 30 -5.17 -1.82 -19.47
CA VAL A 30 -5.95 -3.03 -19.18
C VAL A 30 -5.98 -3.22 -17.67
N ASP A 31 -7.19 -3.25 -17.12
CA ASP A 31 -7.43 -3.66 -15.74
C ASP A 31 -7.63 -5.19 -15.71
N ILE A 32 -6.86 -5.88 -14.88
CA ILE A 32 -6.85 -7.34 -14.75
C ILE A 32 -7.36 -7.74 -13.36
N ASP A 33 -8.09 -6.86 -12.72
CA ASP A 33 -8.78 -7.12 -11.45
C ASP A 33 -7.85 -7.70 -10.33
N GLY A 34 -6.58 -7.24 -10.35
CA GLY A 34 -5.59 -7.63 -9.34
C GLY A 34 -4.90 -8.98 -9.58
N ASP A 35 -5.11 -9.63 -10.71
CA ASP A 35 -4.38 -10.88 -11.05
C ASP A 35 -2.93 -10.57 -11.46
N TYR A 36 -2.03 -10.72 -10.51
CA TYR A 36 -0.60 -10.49 -10.72
C TYR A 36 0.04 -11.52 -11.65
N THR A 37 -0.46 -12.75 -11.68
CA THR A 37 0.08 -13.81 -12.55
C THR A 37 -0.23 -13.51 -14.01
N GLU A 38 -1.45 -13.12 -14.31
CA GLU A 38 -1.83 -12.70 -15.65
C GLU A 38 -1.11 -11.41 -16.06
N THR A 39 -1.00 -10.43 -15.13
CA THR A 39 -0.25 -9.19 -15.38
C THR A 39 1.21 -9.49 -15.75
N LEU A 40 1.88 -10.38 -15.01
CA LEU A 40 3.25 -10.81 -15.29
C LEU A 40 3.36 -11.43 -16.68
N ALA A 41 2.45 -12.36 -17.04
CA ALA A 41 2.47 -13.01 -18.34
C ALA A 41 2.31 -12.00 -19.50
N ARG A 42 1.46 -10.99 -19.34
CA ARG A 42 1.28 -9.93 -20.34
C ARG A 42 2.50 -9.01 -20.46
N VAL A 43 3.14 -8.67 -19.34
CA VAL A 43 4.37 -7.87 -19.35
C VAL A 43 5.52 -8.64 -19.98
N ASP A 44 5.66 -9.93 -19.66
CA ASP A 44 6.69 -10.80 -20.24
C ASP A 44 6.52 -10.96 -21.76
N ALA A 45 5.28 -11.06 -22.23
CA ALA A 45 4.96 -11.15 -23.66
C ALA A 45 5.12 -9.81 -24.42
N ASN A 46 5.18 -8.68 -23.72
CA ASN A 46 5.26 -7.36 -24.34
C ASN A 46 6.45 -6.55 -23.77
N LYS A 47 7.54 -6.45 -24.53
CA LYS A 47 8.76 -5.72 -24.13
C LYS A 47 8.54 -4.24 -23.82
N ASN A 48 7.45 -3.65 -24.27
CA ASN A 48 7.05 -2.27 -24.00
C ASN A 48 5.92 -2.19 -22.96
N GLY A 49 5.54 -3.33 -22.36
CA GLY A 49 4.51 -3.40 -21.35
C GLY A 49 4.99 -2.89 -20.00
N ILE A 50 4.09 -2.23 -19.27
CA ILE A 50 4.31 -1.81 -17.89
C ILE A 50 3.20 -2.46 -17.04
N GLY A 51 3.59 -3.14 -15.97
CA GLY A 51 2.68 -3.69 -14.98
C GLY A 51 2.77 -2.95 -13.65
N VAL A 52 1.70 -2.94 -12.89
CA VAL A 52 1.67 -2.43 -11.51
C VAL A 52 1.52 -3.61 -10.57
N PHE A 53 2.46 -3.74 -9.66
CA PHE A 53 2.56 -4.87 -8.74
C PHE A 53 2.78 -4.37 -7.30
N GLY A 54 2.45 -5.19 -6.32
CA GLY A 54 2.95 -5.02 -4.97
C GLY A 54 4.46 -5.29 -4.90
N LEU A 55 5.16 -4.65 -3.95
CA LEU A 55 6.61 -4.78 -3.79
C LEU A 55 7.05 -6.24 -3.67
N SER A 56 6.35 -7.05 -2.85
CA SER A 56 6.69 -8.46 -2.64
C SER A 56 6.60 -9.29 -3.92
N PHE A 57 5.60 -9.04 -4.74
CA PHE A 57 5.48 -9.76 -6.00
C PHE A 57 6.66 -9.43 -6.94
N TYR A 58 7.05 -8.16 -7.01
CA TYR A 58 8.25 -7.76 -7.74
C TYR A 58 9.50 -8.44 -7.19
N GLN A 59 9.71 -8.44 -5.87
CA GLN A 59 10.89 -9.04 -5.23
C GLN A 59 11.03 -10.54 -5.52
N ASN A 60 9.92 -11.24 -5.66
CA ASN A 60 9.90 -12.66 -6.00
C ASN A 60 10.01 -12.95 -7.51
N ASN A 61 10.04 -11.92 -8.37
CA ASN A 61 10.09 -12.06 -9.84
C ASN A 61 11.14 -11.12 -10.49
N THR A 62 12.22 -10.84 -9.79
CA THR A 62 13.31 -9.95 -10.28
C THR A 62 14.09 -10.52 -11.47
N ASP A 63 13.96 -11.81 -11.71
CA ASP A 63 14.49 -12.48 -12.88
C ASP A 63 13.74 -12.10 -14.18
N LYS A 64 12.46 -11.74 -14.09
CA LYS A 64 11.57 -11.39 -15.21
C LYS A 64 11.23 -9.91 -15.29
N LEU A 65 11.21 -9.23 -14.15
CA LEU A 65 10.77 -7.86 -14.04
C LEU A 65 11.93 -6.90 -13.74
N ARG A 66 11.83 -5.70 -14.31
CA ARG A 66 12.65 -4.56 -13.93
C ARG A 66 11.74 -3.50 -13.33
N VAL A 67 12.14 -2.94 -12.19
CA VAL A 67 11.36 -1.88 -11.57
C VAL A 67 11.70 -0.51 -12.16
N GLY A 68 10.66 0.29 -12.37
CA GLY A 68 10.80 1.70 -12.70
C GLY A 68 10.93 2.55 -11.44
N THR A 69 11.67 3.65 -11.54
CA THR A 69 11.75 4.64 -10.47
C THR A 69 10.55 5.59 -10.50
N MET A 70 10.16 6.07 -9.32
CA MET A 70 9.17 7.15 -9.17
C MET A 70 9.86 8.38 -8.58
N GLY A 71 9.91 9.48 -9.33
CA GLY A 71 10.68 10.66 -8.91
C GLY A 71 12.19 10.41 -8.77
N GLY A 72 12.75 9.43 -9.48
CA GLY A 72 14.14 9.02 -9.36
C GLY A 72 14.42 8.02 -8.23
N ILE A 73 13.42 7.67 -7.41
CA ILE A 73 13.55 6.78 -6.25
C ILE A 73 13.13 5.36 -6.63
N VAL A 74 13.98 4.40 -6.29
CA VAL A 74 13.70 2.96 -6.45
C VAL A 74 12.85 2.48 -5.28
N PRO A 75 11.76 1.71 -5.51
CA PRO A 75 11.02 1.10 -4.41
C PRO A 75 11.88 0.05 -3.71
N SER A 76 12.08 0.24 -2.41
CA SER A 76 12.73 -0.70 -1.52
C SER A 76 12.06 -0.65 -0.15
N VAL A 77 12.36 -1.62 0.71
CA VAL A 77 11.85 -1.61 2.09
C VAL A 77 12.26 -0.29 2.79
N GLU A 78 13.51 0.14 2.60
CA GLU A 78 14.06 1.34 3.22
C GLU A 78 13.39 2.61 2.69
N SER A 79 13.25 2.75 1.36
CA SER A 79 12.64 3.95 0.75
C SER A 79 11.14 4.06 1.04
N ILE A 80 10.47 2.93 1.28
CA ILE A 80 9.06 2.88 1.69
C ILE A 80 8.93 3.19 3.17
N ALA A 81 9.75 2.57 4.04
CA ALA A 81 9.72 2.82 5.47
C ALA A 81 10.09 4.27 5.82
N SER A 82 11.06 4.86 5.12
CA SER A 82 11.42 6.28 5.30
C SER A 82 10.40 7.27 4.72
N GLY A 83 9.44 6.79 3.91
CA GLY A 83 8.48 7.66 3.22
C GLY A 83 9.06 8.41 2.01
N GLU A 84 10.29 8.11 1.59
CA GLU A 84 10.90 8.71 0.40
C GLU A 84 10.22 8.26 -0.90
N TYR A 85 9.74 6.99 -0.95
CA TYR A 85 9.06 6.48 -2.12
C TYR A 85 7.65 7.08 -2.25
N PRO A 86 7.39 7.93 -3.27
CA PRO A 86 6.24 8.84 -3.26
C PRO A 86 4.89 8.18 -3.49
N VAL A 87 4.85 6.91 -3.86
CA VAL A 87 3.60 6.17 -4.13
C VAL A 87 3.37 5.02 -3.16
N SER A 88 4.14 4.95 -2.07
CA SER A 88 3.84 4.08 -0.95
C SER A 88 2.58 4.57 -0.22
N ARG A 89 1.85 3.65 0.36
CA ARG A 89 0.67 3.97 1.17
C ARG A 89 0.56 2.99 2.34
N PRO A 90 0.17 3.46 3.52
CA PRO A 90 -0.09 2.59 4.65
C PRO A 90 -1.32 1.72 4.39
N LEU A 91 -1.34 0.53 4.98
CA LEU A 91 -2.52 -0.29 5.13
C LEU A 91 -3.09 -0.09 6.52
N TYR A 92 -4.39 0.07 6.60
CA TYR A 92 -5.11 0.23 7.86
C TYR A 92 -6.08 -0.92 8.05
N PHE A 93 -6.23 -1.37 9.26
CA PHE A 93 -7.40 -2.12 9.68
C PHE A 93 -8.19 -1.30 10.71
N TYR A 94 -9.47 -1.53 10.78
CA TYR A 94 -10.38 -0.75 11.61
C TYR A 94 -11.04 -1.63 12.63
N VAL A 95 -10.98 -1.21 13.90
CA VAL A 95 -11.61 -1.92 15.02
C VAL A 95 -12.62 -0.99 15.68
N LYS A 96 -13.83 -1.49 15.88
CA LYS A 96 -14.86 -0.76 16.59
C LYS A 96 -14.66 -0.94 18.09
N ASN A 97 -14.21 0.10 18.79
CA ASN A 97 -13.92 0.04 20.23
C ASN A 97 -15.10 -0.48 21.07
N ALA A 98 -16.35 -0.15 20.70
CA ALA A 98 -17.53 -0.67 21.37
C ALA A 98 -17.70 -2.21 21.31
N HIS A 99 -16.96 -2.90 20.45
CA HIS A 99 -16.99 -4.34 20.33
C HIS A 99 -15.93 -5.05 21.19
N LEU A 100 -14.90 -4.34 21.64
CA LEU A 100 -13.76 -4.93 22.36
C LEU A 100 -14.19 -5.59 23.69
N ASP A 101 -15.22 -5.04 24.35
CA ASP A 101 -15.75 -5.61 25.61
C ASP A 101 -16.92 -6.58 25.40
N VAL A 102 -17.38 -6.74 24.16
CA VAL A 102 -18.55 -7.57 23.81
C VAL A 102 -18.14 -8.87 23.14
N ILE A 103 -17.10 -8.83 22.31
CA ILE A 103 -16.63 -9.98 21.54
C ILE A 103 -15.41 -10.57 22.25
N PRO A 104 -15.54 -11.77 22.84
CA PRO A 104 -14.43 -12.42 23.53
C PRO A 104 -13.22 -12.61 22.60
N GLY A 105 -12.02 -12.30 23.08
CA GLY A 105 -10.77 -12.46 22.34
C GLY A 105 -10.49 -11.38 21.30
N LEU A 106 -11.38 -10.42 21.06
CA LEU A 106 -11.17 -9.39 20.06
C LEU A 106 -10.01 -8.46 20.43
N GLN A 107 -9.90 -8.05 21.68
CA GLN A 107 -8.80 -7.20 22.17
C GLN A 107 -7.45 -7.92 21.96
N GLU A 108 -7.36 -9.15 22.40
CA GLU A 108 -6.15 -9.98 22.29
C GLU A 108 -5.78 -10.22 20.84
N TYR A 109 -6.77 -10.45 19.97
CA TYR A 109 -6.53 -10.60 18.54
C TYR A 109 -5.93 -9.31 17.92
N VAL A 110 -6.49 -8.15 18.27
CA VAL A 110 -6.00 -6.86 17.76
C VAL A 110 -4.58 -6.57 18.28
N GLU A 111 -4.32 -6.81 19.56
CA GLU A 111 -2.99 -6.65 20.15
C GLU A 111 -1.97 -7.61 19.50
N PHE A 112 -2.34 -8.85 19.27
CA PHE A 112 -1.50 -9.83 18.56
C PHE A 112 -1.24 -9.41 17.11
N PHE A 113 -2.26 -8.91 16.41
CA PHE A 113 -2.12 -8.50 15.01
C PHE A 113 -1.10 -7.38 14.82
N VAL A 114 -1.00 -6.43 15.78
CA VAL A 114 -0.01 -5.35 15.75
C VAL A 114 1.25 -5.65 16.54
N SER A 115 1.42 -6.87 17.05
CA SER A 115 2.64 -7.25 17.78
C SER A 115 3.88 -7.27 16.88
N ASP A 116 5.05 -7.18 17.47
CA ASP A 116 6.32 -7.34 16.74
C ASP A 116 6.41 -8.72 16.09
N GLU A 117 5.81 -9.75 16.71
CA GLU A 117 5.76 -11.10 16.17
C GLU A 117 4.99 -11.17 14.84
N MET A 118 3.93 -10.37 14.67
CA MET A 118 3.10 -10.37 13.46
C MET A 118 3.47 -9.26 12.49
N ALA A 119 3.58 -8.02 12.95
CA ALA A 119 3.73 -6.81 12.16
C ALA A 119 5.16 -6.25 12.17
N GLY A 120 6.06 -6.84 12.94
CA GLY A 120 7.47 -6.48 12.96
C GLY A 120 8.19 -6.84 11.66
N PRO A 121 9.44 -6.37 11.50
CA PRO A 121 10.21 -6.54 10.25
C PRO A 121 10.50 -8.01 9.89
N ASP A 122 10.53 -8.89 10.88
CA ASP A 122 10.76 -10.33 10.71
C ASP A 122 9.47 -11.15 10.83
N GLY A 123 8.33 -10.48 10.96
CA GLY A 123 7.03 -11.11 11.15
C GLY A 123 6.41 -11.66 9.85
N PRO A 124 5.34 -12.48 9.99
CA PRO A 124 4.63 -13.04 8.83
C PRO A 124 4.12 -11.99 7.84
N LEU A 125 3.71 -10.80 8.30
CA LEU A 125 3.25 -9.75 7.40
C LEU A 125 4.38 -9.24 6.50
N ALA A 126 5.61 -9.15 7.01
CA ALA A 126 6.78 -8.83 6.18
C ALA A 126 7.07 -9.94 5.16
N ALA A 127 6.90 -11.20 5.54
CA ALA A 127 7.04 -12.34 4.62
C ALA A 127 6.00 -12.30 3.48
N TYR A 128 4.82 -11.73 3.71
CA TYR A 128 3.82 -11.44 2.68
C TYR A 128 4.16 -10.18 1.86
N GLY A 129 5.24 -9.46 2.20
CA GLY A 129 5.73 -8.29 1.48
C GLY A 129 5.14 -6.96 1.92
N LEU A 130 4.60 -6.90 3.12
CA LEU A 130 4.29 -5.65 3.77
C LEU A 130 5.57 -5.09 4.41
N VAL A 131 5.75 -3.79 4.33
CA VAL A 131 6.84 -3.11 5.03
C VAL A 131 6.35 -2.77 6.43
N SER A 132 7.11 -3.18 7.46
CA SER A 132 6.78 -2.86 8.85
C SER A 132 6.74 -1.35 9.04
N ASP A 133 5.72 -0.89 9.77
CA ASP A 133 5.55 0.53 10.07
C ASP A 133 6.65 1.00 11.03
N PRO A 134 7.42 2.04 10.72
CA PRO A 134 8.38 2.63 11.66
C PRO A 134 7.74 3.10 12.98
N GLU A 135 6.45 3.44 12.95
CA GLU A 135 5.67 3.88 14.12
C GLU A 135 4.88 2.73 14.78
N LEU A 136 5.25 1.47 14.52
CA LEU A 136 4.55 0.28 15.05
C LEU A 136 4.38 0.34 16.57
N ALA A 137 5.40 0.78 17.31
CA ALA A 137 5.33 0.92 18.77
C ALA A 137 4.25 1.93 19.22
N ALA A 138 4.09 3.02 18.48
CA ALA A 138 3.02 3.99 18.76
C ALA A 138 1.63 3.40 18.47
N THR A 139 1.51 2.62 17.40
CA THR A 139 0.28 1.88 17.04
C THR A 139 -0.08 0.85 18.13
N GLN A 140 0.88 0.08 18.63
CA GLN A 140 0.70 -0.86 19.74
C GLN A 140 0.20 -0.15 21.02
N ALA A 141 0.83 0.98 21.35
CA ALA A 141 0.40 1.78 22.50
C ALA A 141 -1.03 2.33 22.35
N ALA A 142 -1.38 2.80 21.14
CA ALA A 142 -2.73 3.31 20.85
C ALA A 142 -3.79 2.18 20.92
N VAL A 143 -3.49 0.99 20.41
CA VAL A 143 -4.35 -0.19 20.51
C VAL A 143 -4.58 -0.57 21.97
N LYS A 144 -3.53 -0.69 22.76
CA LYS A 144 -3.60 -1.02 24.18
C LYS A 144 -4.39 0.02 24.99
N ALA A 145 -4.23 1.29 24.66
CA ALA A 145 -4.96 2.39 25.29
C ALA A 145 -6.37 2.59 24.70
N ARG A 146 -6.75 1.84 23.67
CA ARG A 146 -8.01 2.00 22.90
C ARG A 146 -8.22 3.44 22.41
N THR A 147 -7.14 4.10 22.04
CA THR A 147 -7.17 5.49 21.58
C THR A 147 -7.93 5.57 20.26
N PRO A 148 -9.00 6.38 20.16
CA PRO A 148 -9.71 6.56 18.91
C PRO A 148 -8.79 7.18 17.85
N MET A 149 -8.86 6.68 16.62
CA MET A 149 -8.16 7.31 15.50
C MET A 149 -8.74 8.70 15.22
N ALA A 150 -7.86 9.66 14.93
CA ALA A 150 -8.30 10.97 14.47
C ALA A 150 -9.07 10.82 13.13
N PRO A 151 -10.10 11.67 12.89
CA PRO A 151 -10.77 11.66 11.59
C PRO A 151 -9.76 11.82 10.44
N LEU A 152 -9.88 10.98 9.43
CA LEU A 152 -9.12 11.15 8.19
C LEU A 152 -9.66 12.41 7.47
N ASN A 153 -8.79 13.39 7.27
CA ASN A 153 -9.11 14.64 6.56
C ASN A 153 -9.12 14.43 5.04
#